data_68db41166a981b825f5bb713891491d5
#
_entry.id   68db41166a981b825f5bb713891491d5
#
_cell.length_a   1.000
_cell.length_b   1.000
_cell.length_c   1.000
_cell.angle_alpha   90.00
_cell.angle_beta   90.00
_cell.angle_gamma   90.00
#
_symmetry.space_group_name_H-M   'P 1'
#
loop_
_entity.id
_entity.type
_entity.pdbx_description
1 polymer ?
#
loop_
_entity_poly.entity_id
_entity_poly.type
_entity_poly.pdbx_seq_one_letter_code
_entity_poly.pdbx_strand_id
1 'polypeptide(L)'
;MAMEHVEGKNKGNVVLYALSTCGWCKKTRMLLEDLEVEYNYVYVDLTEGEERSNVIKDVQKWNPQLSFPTVVINSKDVIVGFKEDEIKEKLA
;
A
#
# COMPACT_ATOMS: atom_id res chain seq x y z
N MET A 1 -14.92 -7.08 -1.27
CA MET A 1 -14.00 -5.95 -1.47
C MET A 1 -12.61 -6.46 -1.80
N ALA A 2 -11.91 -5.75 -2.66
CA ALA A 2 -10.57 -6.16 -3.08
C ALA A 2 -9.50 -5.94 -2.01
N MET A 3 -9.79 -5.13 -1.01
CA MET A 3 -8.83 -4.80 0.04
C MET A 3 -8.65 -5.99 1.00
N GLU A 4 -7.41 -6.44 1.14
CA GLU A 4 -7.06 -7.52 2.05
C GLU A 4 -6.46 -6.93 3.33
N HIS A 5 -6.73 -7.58 4.45
CA HIS A 5 -6.25 -7.13 5.76
C HIS A 5 -5.21 -8.12 6.32
N VAL A 6 -4.08 -7.58 6.78
CA VAL A 6 -3.03 -8.39 7.41
C VAL A 6 -2.89 -7.95 8.86
N GLU A 7 -3.08 -8.90 9.77
CA GLU A 7 -2.98 -8.65 11.20
C GLU A 7 -1.55 -8.34 11.63
N GLY A 8 -1.40 -7.49 12.62
CA GLY A 8 -0.09 -7.16 13.16
C GLY A 8 -0.20 -6.08 14.21
N LYS A 9 0.91 -5.39 14.45
CA LYS A 9 0.97 -4.30 15.42
C LYS A 9 0.32 -3.07 14.81
N ASN A 10 -0.60 -2.45 15.53
CA ASN A 10 -1.28 -1.25 15.06
C ASN A 10 -0.34 -0.03 15.15
N LYS A 11 0.18 0.38 14.03
CA LYS A 11 1.02 1.58 13.89
C LYS A 11 0.26 2.71 13.22
N GLY A 12 -1.06 2.61 13.18
CA GLY A 12 -1.94 3.53 12.48
C GLY A 12 -2.62 2.84 11.33
N ASN A 13 -3.32 3.60 10.52
CA ASN A 13 -4.01 3.07 9.35
C ASN A 13 -3.03 3.02 8.17
N VAL A 14 -2.57 1.83 7.82
CA VAL A 14 -1.59 1.64 6.75
C VAL A 14 -2.28 0.94 5.57
N VAL A 15 -2.23 1.57 4.40
CA VAL A 15 -2.81 1.00 3.17
C VAL A 15 -1.75 0.95 2.09
N LEU A 16 -1.57 -0.22 1.49
CA LEU A 16 -0.64 -0.44 0.39
C LEU A 16 -1.42 -0.65 -0.90
N TYR A 17 -1.16 0.19 -1.89
CA TYR A 17 -1.67 0.00 -3.24
C TYR A 17 -0.54 -0.61 -4.07
N ALA A 18 -0.79 -1.76 -4.65
CA ALA A 18 0.26 -2.57 -5.30
C ALA A 18 -0.24 -3.17 -6.62
N LEU A 19 0.70 -3.74 -7.37
CA LEU A 19 0.40 -4.56 -8.55
C LEU A 19 0.88 -5.98 -8.25
N SER A 20 0.11 -6.97 -8.67
CA SER A 20 0.42 -8.37 -8.38
C SER A 20 1.72 -8.85 -9.04
N THR A 21 2.12 -8.21 -10.14
CA THR A 21 3.33 -8.57 -10.90
C THR A 21 4.53 -7.68 -10.56
N CYS A 22 4.40 -6.82 -9.58
CA CYS A 22 5.43 -5.84 -9.23
C CYS A 22 6.39 -6.38 -8.17
N GLY A 23 7.67 -6.53 -8.52
CA GLY A 23 8.68 -7.02 -7.58
C GLY A 23 8.91 -6.09 -6.41
N TRP A 24 8.91 -4.78 -6.63
CA TRP A 24 9.08 -3.81 -5.57
C TRP A 24 7.87 -3.76 -4.63
N CYS A 25 6.68 -4.01 -5.16
CA CYS A 25 5.48 -4.12 -4.33
C CYS A 25 5.57 -5.32 -3.41
N LYS A 26 6.07 -6.44 -3.92
CA LYS A 26 6.29 -7.64 -3.11
C LYS A 26 7.30 -7.37 -1.99
N LYS A 27 8.39 -6.68 -2.31
CA LYS A 27 9.40 -6.31 -1.30
C LYS A 27 8.80 -5.39 -0.24
N THR A 28 7.92 -4.48 -0.64
CA THR A 28 7.24 -3.60 0.31
C THR A 28 6.36 -4.40 1.27
N ARG A 29 5.61 -5.37 0.76
CA ARG A 29 4.81 -6.25 1.62
C ARG A 29 5.68 -7.04 2.58
N MET A 30 6.78 -7.60 2.08
CA MET A 30 7.71 -8.35 2.92
C MET A 30 8.28 -7.48 4.04
N LEU A 31 8.61 -6.24 3.74
CA LEU A 31 9.11 -5.32 4.76
C LEU A 31 8.06 -5.03 5.83
N LEU A 32 6.82 -4.78 5.42
CA LEU A 32 5.74 -4.54 6.37
C LEU A 32 5.52 -5.76 7.27
N GLU A 33 5.60 -6.95 6.70
CA GLU A 33 5.46 -8.19 7.46
C GLU A 33 6.64 -8.43 8.39
N ASP A 34 7.86 -8.10 7.94
CA ASP A 34 9.04 -8.19 8.79
C ASP A 34 8.97 -7.24 9.98
N LEU A 35 8.37 -6.08 9.79
CA LEU A 35 8.14 -5.10 10.86
C LEU A 35 6.93 -5.47 11.73
N GLU A 36 6.23 -6.53 11.36
CA GLU A 36 5.04 -7.01 12.05
C GLU A 36 3.93 -5.94 12.14
N VAL A 37 3.83 -5.09 11.13
CA VAL A 37 2.86 -4.00 11.07
C VAL A 37 1.52 -4.52 10.56
N GLU A 38 0.45 -4.11 11.21
CA GLU A 38 -0.90 -4.36 10.69
C GLU A 38 -1.15 -3.41 9.52
N TYR A 39 -1.63 -3.96 8.40
CA TYR A 39 -1.88 -3.14 7.21
C TYR A 39 -2.94 -3.75 6.32
N ASN A 40 -3.46 -2.93 5.41
CA ASN A 40 -4.36 -3.38 4.37
C ASN A 40 -3.65 -3.21 3.02
N TYR A 41 -3.95 -4.09 2.06
CA TYR A 41 -3.40 -3.93 0.72
C TYR A 41 -4.41 -4.32 -0.34
N VAL A 42 -4.20 -3.80 -1.54
CA VAL A 42 -5.01 -4.17 -2.70
C VAL A 42 -4.11 -4.26 -3.93
N TYR A 43 -4.31 -5.30 -4.73
CA TYR A 43 -3.67 -5.42 -6.04
C TYR A 43 -4.58 -4.75 -7.05
N VAL A 44 -4.21 -3.55 -7.46
CA VAL A 44 -5.02 -2.71 -8.35
C VAL A 44 -5.31 -3.42 -9.67
N ASP A 45 -4.34 -4.15 -10.20
CA ASP A 45 -4.48 -4.89 -11.47
C ASP A 45 -5.46 -6.06 -11.39
N LEU A 46 -5.78 -6.52 -10.18
CA LEU A 46 -6.73 -7.61 -9.99
C LEU A 46 -8.15 -7.14 -9.70
N THR A 47 -8.34 -5.83 -9.59
CA THR A 47 -9.68 -5.26 -9.44
C THR A 47 -10.33 -5.10 -10.81
N GLU A 48 -11.66 -5.03 -10.85
CA GLU A 48 -12.41 -4.93 -12.10
C GLU A 48 -13.55 -3.93 -11.99
N GLY A 49 -13.95 -3.38 -13.15
CA GLY A 49 -15.13 -2.54 -13.27
C GLY A 49 -15.10 -1.32 -12.38
N GLU A 50 -16.21 -1.08 -11.69
CA GLU A 50 -16.38 0.08 -10.82
C GLU A 50 -15.39 0.07 -9.66
N GLU A 51 -15.09 -1.10 -9.12
CA GLU A 51 -14.12 -1.24 -8.04
C GLU A 51 -12.74 -0.75 -8.48
N ARG A 52 -12.31 -1.13 -9.69
CA ARG A 52 -11.04 -0.65 -10.24
C ARG A 52 -11.03 0.87 -10.37
N SER A 53 -12.13 1.43 -10.90
CA SER A 53 -12.25 2.88 -11.05
C SER A 53 -12.11 3.59 -9.71
N ASN A 54 -12.77 3.07 -8.68
CA ASN A 54 -12.72 3.66 -7.36
C ASN A 54 -11.33 3.57 -6.74
N VAL A 55 -10.67 2.41 -6.88
CA VAL A 55 -9.32 2.22 -6.33
C VAL A 55 -8.33 3.13 -7.05
N ILE A 56 -8.43 3.25 -8.37
CA ILE A 56 -7.55 4.13 -9.14
C ILE A 56 -7.74 5.59 -8.73
N LYS A 57 -8.97 6.02 -8.50
CA LYS A 57 -9.23 7.38 -8.01
C LYS A 57 -8.60 7.62 -6.65
N ASP A 58 -8.67 6.62 -5.77
CA ASP A 58 -8.05 6.72 -4.45
C ASP A 58 -6.54 6.86 -4.57
N VAL A 59 -5.91 6.03 -5.41
CA VAL A 59 -4.46 6.11 -5.63
C VAL A 59 -4.08 7.46 -6.21
N GLN A 60 -4.83 7.97 -7.20
CA GLN A 60 -4.54 9.25 -7.83
C GLN A 60 -4.60 10.42 -6.84
N LYS A 61 -5.46 10.30 -5.84
CA LYS A 61 -5.56 11.29 -4.79
C LYS A 61 -4.25 11.43 -4.02
N TRP A 62 -3.57 10.30 -3.79
CA TRP A 62 -2.32 10.27 -3.04
C TRP A 62 -1.09 10.31 -3.93
N ASN A 63 -1.19 9.76 -5.14
CA ASN A 63 -0.08 9.66 -6.09
C ASN A 63 -0.63 9.85 -7.51
N PRO A 64 -0.69 11.10 -8.00
CA PRO A 64 -1.24 11.39 -9.33
C PRO A 64 -0.54 10.67 -10.48
N GLN A 65 0.72 10.24 -10.28
CA GLN A 65 1.48 9.53 -11.31
C GLN A 65 1.08 8.07 -11.43
N LEU A 66 0.30 7.55 -10.49
CA LEU A 66 -0.14 6.15 -10.50
C LEU A 66 1.02 5.16 -10.61
N SER A 67 2.09 5.41 -9.86
CA SER A 67 3.19 4.45 -9.77
C SER A 67 3.04 3.59 -8.53
N PHE A 68 3.68 2.42 -8.54
CA PHE A 68 3.53 1.45 -7.45
C PHE A 68 4.89 0.95 -6.99
N PRO A 69 5.02 0.59 -5.71
CA PRO A 69 3.98 0.61 -4.67
C PRO A 69 3.68 2.02 -4.16
N THR A 70 2.48 2.24 -3.65
CA THR A 70 2.08 3.47 -2.97
C THR A 70 1.57 3.10 -1.59
N VAL A 71 2.21 3.60 -0.55
CA VAL A 71 1.83 3.35 0.84
C VAL A 71 1.24 4.62 1.44
N VAL A 72 0.04 4.52 2.00
CA VAL A 72 -0.64 5.64 2.64
C VAL A 72 -0.78 5.34 4.13
N ILE A 73 -0.30 6.26 4.96
CA ILE A 73 -0.31 6.09 6.41
C ILE A 73 -1.19 7.16 7.05
N ASN A 74 -2.23 6.72 7.76
CA ASN A 74 -3.19 7.59 8.45
C ASN A 74 -3.87 8.62 7.55
N SER A 75 -4.05 8.28 6.27
CA SER A 75 -4.63 9.17 5.26
C SER A 75 -3.94 10.54 5.23
N LYS A 76 -2.64 10.55 5.50
CA LYS A 76 -1.86 11.78 5.62
C LYS A 76 -0.49 11.65 4.96
N ASP A 77 0.28 10.64 5.34
CA ASP A 77 1.63 10.43 4.82
C ASP A 77 1.60 9.47 3.66
N VAL A 78 2.31 9.79 2.59
CA VAL A 78 2.36 8.97 1.39
C VAL A 78 3.81 8.64 1.07
N ILE A 79 4.09 7.34 0.86
CA ILE A 79 5.42 6.89 0.44
C ILE A 79 5.23 6.23 -0.93
N VAL A 80 5.90 6.76 -1.94
CA VAL A 80 5.83 6.25 -3.32
C VAL A 80 7.12 5.50 -3.62
N GLY A 81 6.99 4.24 -4.06
CA GLY A 81 8.12 3.37 -4.35
C GLY A 81 8.60 2.63 -3.10
N PHE A 82 9.56 1.73 -3.30
CA PHE A 82 10.13 0.99 -2.19
C PHE A 82 11.21 1.84 -1.51
N LYS A 83 10.80 2.54 -0.47
CA LYS A 83 11.70 3.41 0.29
C LYS A 83 11.82 2.84 1.70
N GLU A 84 12.69 1.87 1.84
CA GLU A 84 12.86 1.10 3.07
C GLU A 84 13.08 1.98 4.30
N ASP A 85 13.96 2.97 4.19
CA ASP A 85 14.29 3.84 5.32
C ASP A 85 13.08 4.66 5.77
N GLU A 86 12.31 5.20 4.83
CA GLU A 86 11.13 5.98 5.16
C GLU A 86 10.05 5.11 5.80
N ILE A 87 9.88 3.90 5.27
CA ILE A 87 8.89 2.97 5.81
C ILE A 87 9.25 2.58 7.24
N LYS A 88 10.52 2.26 7.49
CA LYS A 88 10.99 1.92 8.82
C LYS A 88 10.87 3.09 9.78
N GLU A 89 11.19 4.29 9.33
CA GLU A 89 11.09 5.48 10.17
C GLU A 89 9.67 5.72 10.66
N LYS A 90 8.69 5.49 9.77
CA LYS A 90 7.30 5.76 10.11
C LYS A 90 6.59 4.62 10.83
N LEU A 91 7.01 3.39 10.60
CA LEU A 91 6.27 2.21 11.04
C LEU A 91 7.03 1.27 11.97
N ALA A 92 8.29 1.46 12.17
CA ALA A 92 9.06 0.61 13.07
C ALA A 92 8.93 1.02 14.53
#